data_44d0b8da8625663381b9bb75987102fa
#
_entry.id   44d0b8da8625663381b9bb75987102fa
#
_cell.length_a   1.000
_cell.length_b   1.000
_cell.length_c   1.000
_cell.angle_alpha   90.00
_cell.angle_beta   90.00
_cell.angle_gamma   90.00
#
_symmetry.space_group_name_H-M   'P 1'
#
loop_
_entity.id
_entity.type
_entity.pdbx_description
1 polymer ?
#
loop_
_entity_poly.entity_id
_entity_poly.type
_entity_poly.pdbx_seq_one_letter_code
_entity_poly.pdbx_strand_id
1 'polypeptide(L)'
;MKNKALVIFFALLFGVVAIYQLSLTFQFNRVENKADEYSKRLISESEDNFDTKRRELKSYYLDSISDITVLNILSLEFTYDELKKNSMKLGLDLKGGINAILQISVKDILKTLSNDSDNPVFNQALNDAQEMQKNSQNTYLEDFFIAFDNIKGDLKLASPDIFANRTLSEEINFSMSDDEVKPILERKIDESVESALQVLRKRVDPDGLMSPVIQRMGNSARITFELPGAK
;
A
#
# COMPACT_ATOMS: atom_id res chain seq x y z
N MET A 1 42.05 -5.41 26.92
CA MET A 1 41.03 -5.39 28.02
C MET A 1 40.19 -4.12 28.07
N LYS A 2 40.56 -3.03 27.36
CA LYS A 2 39.78 -1.75 27.34
C LYS A 2 38.41 -1.83 26.68
N ASN A 3 38.17 -2.79 25.76
CA ASN A 3 36.92 -2.86 25.02
C ASN A 3 35.74 -3.55 25.75
N LYS A 4 36.02 -4.32 26.85
CA LYS A 4 34.94 -5.02 27.59
C LYS A 4 34.02 -4.05 28.33
N ALA A 5 34.57 -3.01 28.94
CA ALA A 5 33.79 -2.00 29.67
C ALA A 5 32.89 -1.20 28.71
N LEU A 6 33.39 -0.90 27.52
CA LEU A 6 32.64 -0.21 26.48
C LEU A 6 31.48 -1.06 25.93
N VAL A 7 31.73 -2.35 25.72
CA VAL A 7 30.66 -3.30 25.28
C VAL A 7 29.57 -3.44 26.35
N ILE A 8 29.98 -3.57 27.64
CA ILE A 8 29.02 -3.65 28.76
C ILE A 8 28.20 -2.36 28.86
N PHE A 9 28.86 -1.20 28.73
CA PHE A 9 28.17 0.09 28.75
C PHE A 9 27.10 0.20 27.65
N PHE A 10 27.44 -0.13 26.40
CA PHE A 10 26.47 -0.11 25.31
C PHE A 10 25.36 -1.15 25.51
N ALA A 11 25.67 -2.35 25.98
CA ALA A 11 24.68 -3.38 26.26
C ALA A 11 23.66 -2.90 27.33
N LEU A 12 24.13 -2.25 28.38
CA LEU A 12 23.27 -1.67 29.42
C LEU A 12 22.42 -0.51 28.84
N LEU A 13 23.05 0.38 28.08
CA LEU A 13 22.35 1.50 27.41
C LEU A 13 21.21 0.98 26.52
N PHE A 14 21.50 0.02 25.64
CA PHE A 14 20.48 -0.58 24.75
C PHE A 14 19.42 -1.33 25.57
N GLY A 15 19.79 -1.99 26.67
CA GLY A 15 18.86 -2.64 27.58
C GLY A 15 17.86 -1.66 28.17
N VAL A 16 18.32 -0.51 28.65
CA VAL A 16 17.47 0.55 29.21
C VAL A 16 16.53 1.11 28.13
N VAL A 17 17.05 1.40 26.93
CA VAL A 17 16.24 1.88 25.80
C VAL A 17 15.18 0.84 25.40
N ALA A 18 15.54 -0.44 25.35
CA ALA A 18 14.60 -1.51 25.03
C ALA A 18 13.47 -1.63 26.06
N ILE A 19 13.80 -1.59 27.36
CA ILE A 19 12.82 -1.63 28.46
C ILE A 19 11.88 -0.41 28.38
N TYR A 20 12.44 0.77 28.13
CA TYR A 20 11.64 1.99 27.94
C TYR A 20 10.66 1.82 26.77
N GLN A 21 11.14 1.38 25.61
CA GLN A 21 10.31 1.21 24.41
C GLN A 21 9.22 0.14 24.60
N LEU A 22 9.55 -0.98 25.26
CA LEU A 22 8.58 -2.02 25.59
C LEU A 22 7.51 -1.53 26.57
N SER A 23 7.88 -0.70 27.54
CA SER A 23 6.95 -0.09 28.49
C SER A 23 5.91 0.80 27.79
N LEU A 24 6.34 1.65 26.85
CA LEU A 24 5.44 2.49 26.05
C LEU A 24 4.48 1.61 25.23
N THR A 25 5.02 0.59 24.56
CA THR A 25 4.23 -0.33 23.74
C THR A 25 3.21 -1.13 24.56
N PHE A 26 3.61 -1.60 25.74
CA PHE A 26 2.71 -2.31 26.64
C PHE A 26 1.54 -1.43 27.08
N GLN A 27 1.83 -0.19 27.46
CA GLN A 27 0.79 0.74 27.90
C GLN A 27 -0.12 1.16 26.75
N PHE A 28 0.43 1.39 25.56
CA PHE A 28 -0.36 1.63 24.36
C PHE A 28 -1.36 0.50 24.09
N ASN A 29 -0.89 -0.75 24.08
CA ASN A 29 -1.74 -1.92 23.89
C ASN A 29 -2.83 -2.05 24.99
N ARG A 30 -2.50 -1.67 26.22
CA ARG A 30 -3.47 -1.68 27.33
C ARG A 30 -4.60 -0.67 27.11
N VAL A 31 -4.29 0.52 26.61
CA VAL A 31 -5.30 1.55 26.27
C VAL A 31 -6.15 1.10 25.09
N GLU A 32 -5.53 0.56 24.05
CA GLU A 32 -6.23 0.01 22.88
C GLU A 32 -7.21 -1.12 23.23
N ASN A 33 -6.79 -2.04 24.12
CA ASN A 33 -7.64 -3.12 24.61
C ASN A 33 -8.83 -2.60 25.41
N LYS A 34 -8.64 -1.56 26.25
CA LYS A 34 -9.74 -0.92 26.97
C LYS A 34 -10.76 -0.28 26.03
N ALA A 35 -10.28 0.37 24.96
CA ALA A 35 -11.14 0.95 23.92
C ALA A 35 -11.93 -0.14 23.18
N ASP A 36 -11.31 -1.28 22.90
CA ASP A 36 -11.98 -2.42 22.28
C ASP A 36 -13.05 -3.04 23.19
N GLU A 37 -12.73 -3.21 24.48
CA GLU A 37 -13.71 -3.67 25.47
C GLU A 37 -14.88 -2.69 25.63
N TYR A 38 -14.59 -1.39 25.64
CA TYR A 38 -15.62 -0.35 25.72
C TYR A 38 -16.58 -0.44 24.54
N SER A 39 -16.06 -0.54 23.33
CA SER A 39 -16.86 -0.65 22.12
C SER A 39 -17.71 -1.94 22.10
N LYS A 40 -17.17 -3.07 22.55
CA LYS A 40 -17.89 -4.35 22.65
C LYS A 40 -19.03 -4.34 23.67
N ARG A 41 -18.90 -3.59 24.77
CA ARG A 41 -19.96 -3.51 25.81
C ARG A 41 -21.17 -2.70 25.35
N LEU A 42 -21.00 -1.78 24.42
CA LEU A 42 -22.05 -0.85 23.98
C LEU A 42 -22.86 -1.37 22.79
N ILE A 43 -22.40 -2.43 22.12
CA ILE A 43 -23.07 -2.97 20.94
C ILE A 43 -23.37 -4.45 21.15
N SER A 44 -24.58 -4.86 20.76
CA SER A 44 -24.95 -6.27 20.73
C SER A 44 -24.37 -6.95 19.48
N GLU A 45 -23.79 -8.14 19.61
CA GLU A 45 -23.25 -8.92 18.49
C GLU A 45 -24.29 -9.28 17.41
N SER A 46 -25.58 -9.12 17.72
CA SER A 46 -26.70 -9.38 16.80
C SER A 46 -27.11 -8.17 15.94
N GLU A 47 -26.45 -7.02 16.06
CA GLU A 47 -26.80 -5.83 15.27
C GLU A 47 -26.23 -5.89 13.86
N ASP A 48 -27.05 -5.50 12.88
CA ASP A 48 -26.56 -5.23 11.51
C ASP A 48 -25.46 -4.14 11.55
N ASN A 49 -24.35 -4.40 10.87
CA ASN A 49 -23.15 -3.54 10.85
C ASN A 49 -22.35 -3.47 12.18
N PHE A 50 -22.39 -4.56 12.98
CA PHE A 50 -21.64 -4.66 14.24
C PHE A 50 -20.18 -4.18 14.15
N ASP A 51 -19.42 -4.66 13.15
CA ASP A 51 -18.01 -4.31 12.99
C ASP A 51 -17.77 -2.83 12.66
N THR A 52 -18.68 -2.19 11.92
CA THR A 52 -18.58 -0.77 11.58
C THR A 52 -18.86 0.10 12.79
N LYS A 53 -19.96 -0.16 13.50
CA LYS A 53 -20.32 0.57 14.72
C LYS A 53 -19.28 0.39 15.83
N ARG A 54 -18.73 -0.81 15.96
CA ARG A 54 -17.65 -1.10 16.92
C ARG A 54 -16.41 -0.26 16.62
N ARG A 55 -16.00 -0.15 15.35
CA ARG A 55 -14.86 0.69 14.95
C ARG A 55 -15.11 2.16 15.21
N GLU A 56 -16.29 2.67 14.90
CA GLU A 56 -16.69 4.06 15.18
C GLU A 56 -16.65 4.36 16.67
N LEU A 57 -17.21 3.51 17.51
CA LEU A 57 -17.21 3.70 18.97
C LEU A 57 -15.81 3.59 19.56
N LYS A 58 -14.98 2.68 19.05
CA LYS A 58 -13.58 2.59 19.44
C LYS A 58 -12.82 3.85 19.07
N SER A 59 -12.99 4.35 17.85
CA SER A 59 -12.37 5.61 17.40
C SER A 59 -12.81 6.78 18.25
N TYR A 60 -14.12 6.93 18.48
CA TYR A 60 -14.68 7.98 19.35
C TYR A 60 -14.09 7.96 20.76
N TYR A 61 -13.97 6.76 21.37
CA TYR A 61 -13.35 6.61 22.69
C TYR A 61 -11.89 7.04 22.67
N LEU A 62 -11.09 6.58 21.69
CA LEU A 62 -9.68 6.92 21.57
C LEU A 62 -9.46 8.41 21.31
N ASP A 63 -10.30 9.04 20.49
CA ASP A 63 -10.28 10.48 20.23
C ASP A 63 -10.60 11.28 21.50
N SER A 64 -11.56 10.80 22.32
CA SER A 64 -11.90 11.46 23.58
C SER A 64 -10.77 11.46 24.63
N ILE A 65 -9.81 10.55 24.50
CA ILE A 65 -8.65 10.43 25.39
C ILE A 65 -7.33 10.85 24.73
N SER A 66 -7.37 11.37 23.50
CA SER A 66 -6.17 11.72 22.71
C SER A 66 -5.20 12.61 23.48
N ASP A 67 -5.71 13.65 24.15
CA ASP A 67 -4.97 14.64 24.91
C ASP A 67 -4.87 14.34 26.42
N ILE A 68 -5.44 13.20 26.85
CA ILE A 68 -5.39 12.82 28.26
C ILE A 68 -4.09 12.07 28.55
N THR A 69 -3.42 12.44 29.65
CA THR A 69 -2.25 11.71 30.15
C THR A 69 -2.64 10.29 30.56
N VAL A 70 -2.13 9.30 29.82
CA VAL A 70 -2.42 7.87 30.04
C VAL A 70 -1.24 7.11 30.65
N LEU A 71 -0.06 7.73 30.68
CA LEU A 71 1.16 7.17 31.27
C LEU A 71 2.02 8.27 31.89
N ASN A 72 2.52 8.02 33.10
CA ASN A 72 3.51 8.87 33.75
C ASN A 72 4.72 8.00 34.15
N ILE A 73 5.90 8.32 33.60
CA ILE A 73 7.17 7.65 33.93
C ILE A 73 8.18 8.71 34.39
N LEU A 74 8.63 8.64 35.61
CA LEU A 74 9.67 9.53 36.18
C LEU A 74 9.37 11.03 35.92
N SER A 75 8.12 11.45 36.10
CA SER A 75 7.62 12.82 35.81
C SER A 75 7.52 13.20 34.33
N LEU A 76 7.70 12.26 33.42
CA LEU A 76 7.35 12.42 32.00
C LEU A 76 5.91 11.95 31.80
N GLU A 77 5.06 12.85 31.39
CA GLU A 77 3.67 12.58 31.10
C GLU A 77 3.51 12.29 29.60
N PHE A 78 2.82 11.19 29.30
CA PHE A 78 2.52 10.81 27.92
C PHE A 78 1.02 10.78 27.71
N THR A 79 0.56 11.56 26.73
CA THR A 79 -0.82 11.48 26.22
C THR A 79 -1.00 10.21 25.38
N TYR A 80 -2.26 9.86 25.08
CA TYR A 80 -2.52 8.72 24.18
C TYR A 80 -1.89 8.94 22.79
N ASP A 81 -1.96 10.16 22.27
CA ASP A 81 -1.41 10.48 20.93
C ASP A 81 0.12 10.35 20.89
N GLU A 82 0.80 10.77 21.96
CA GLU A 82 2.26 10.59 22.11
C GLU A 82 2.64 9.12 22.28
N LEU A 83 1.88 8.35 23.06
CA LEU A 83 2.07 6.89 23.16
C LEU A 83 1.92 6.21 21.82
N LYS A 84 0.90 6.57 21.04
CA LYS A 84 0.64 6.04 19.71
C LYS A 84 1.80 6.32 18.75
N LYS A 85 2.37 7.53 18.79
CA LYS A 85 3.52 7.94 17.95
C LYS A 85 4.81 7.23 18.34
N ASN A 86 5.04 7.02 19.65
CA ASN A 86 6.29 6.51 20.20
C ASN A 86 6.28 5.01 20.50
N SER A 87 5.12 4.33 20.47
CA SER A 87 5.03 2.89 20.65
C SER A 87 5.56 2.12 19.44
N MET A 88 6.08 0.92 19.68
CA MET A 88 6.48 0.01 18.61
C MET A 88 5.23 -0.46 17.85
N LYS A 89 5.24 -0.26 16.53
CA LYS A 89 4.20 -0.81 15.65
C LYS A 89 4.44 -2.30 15.52
N LEU A 90 3.57 -3.09 16.14
CA LEU A 90 3.64 -4.55 16.06
C LEU A 90 3.13 -5.00 14.68
N GLY A 91 3.96 -5.78 13.98
CA GLY A 91 3.62 -6.34 12.67
C GLY A 91 2.61 -7.48 12.74
N LEU A 92 2.33 -8.05 11.58
CA LEU A 92 1.34 -9.10 11.36
C LEU A 92 1.62 -10.36 12.21
N ASP A 93 2.90 -10.72 12.37
CA ASP A 93 3.35 -11.91 13.12
C ASP A 93 2.98 -11.85 14.61
N LEU A 94 2.86 -10.65 15.18
CA LEU A 94 2.58 -10.45 16.61
C LEU A 94 1.13 -10.09 16.89
N LYS A 95 0.45 -9.44 15.96
CA LYS A 95 -0.97 -9.02 16.13
C LYS A 95 -1.95 -9.90 15.35
N GLY A 96 -1.48 -10.73 14.43
CA GLY A 96 -2.32 -11.35 13.41
C GLY A 96 -2.87 -10.27 12.45
N GLY A 97 -3.77 -10.64 11.55
CA GLY A 97 -4.38 -9.69 10.62
C GLY A 97 -4.52 -10.25 9.21
N ILE A 98 -4.63 -9.35 8.24
CA ILE A 98 -4.81 -9.69 6.82
C ILE A 98 -3.50 -9.43 6.07
N ASN A 99 -3.06 -10.42 5.30
CA ASN A 99 -2.02 -10.28 4.29
C ASN A 99 -2.62 -10.61 2.92
N ALA A 100 -2.51 -9.70 1.97
CA ALA A 100 -3.01 -9.90 0.61
C ALA A 100 -2.02 -9.34 -0.41
N ILE A 101 -2.00 -9.97 -1.58
CA ILE A 101 -1.31 -9.44 -2.76
C ILE A 101 -2.36 -8.92 -3.71
N LEU A 102 -2.32 -7.63 -3.98
CA LEU A 102 -3.19 -6.97 -4.94
C LEU A 102 -2.43 -6.79 -6.25
N GLN A 103 -3.08 -7.03 -7.37
CA GLN A 103 -2.50 -6.78 -8.68
C GLN A 103 -3.28 -5.68 -9.40
N ILE A 104 -2.57 -4.64 -9.80
CA ILE A 104 -3.13 -3.58 -10.63
C ILE A 104 -3.19 -4.08 -12.08
N SER A 105 -4.32 -3.88 -12.74
CA SER A 105 -4.51 -4.26 -14.13
C SER A 105 -3.76 -3.32 -15.06
N VAL A 106 -2.57 -3.72 -15.51
CA VAL A 106 -1.81 -2.98 -16.53
C VAL A 106 -2.58 -2.93 -17.85
N LYS A 107 -3.38 -3.96 -18.16
CA LYS A 107 -4.30 -3.99 -19.31
C LYS A 107 -5.26 -2.81 -19.30
N ASP A 108 -5.89 -2.54 -18.14
CA ASP A 108 -6.85 -1.45 -18.02
C ASP A 108 -6.16 -0.07 -18.05
N ILE A 109 -4.92 0.01 -17.51
CA ILE A 109 -4.12 1.23 -17.66
C ILE A 109 -3.84 1.50 -19.14
N LEU A 110 -3.38 0.50 -19.91
CA LEU A 110 -3.11 0.65 -21.34
C LEU A 110 -4.38 1.04 -22.13
N LYS A 111 -5.53 0.47 -21.78
CA LYS A 111 -6.82 0.87 -22.36
C LYS A 111 -7.15 2.33 -22.06
N THR A 112 -6.98 2.75 -20.81
CA THR A 112 -7.21 4.16 -20.42
C THR A 112 -6.25 5.10 -21.15
N LEU A 113 -4.97 4.75 -21.25
CA LEU A 113 -3.97 5.54 -21.97
C LEU A 113 -4.26 5.62 -23.48
N SER A 114 -4.84 4.58 -24.07
CA SER A 114 -5.28 4.57 -25.47
C SER A 114 -6.64 5.27 -25.69
N ASN A 115 -7.23 5.87 -24.64
CA ASN A 115 -8.57 6.44 -24.66
C ASN A 115 -9.62 5.41 -25.10
N ASP A 116 -9.53 4.19 -24.55
CA ASP A 116 -10.39 3.04 -24.85
C ASP A 116 -10.44 2.72 -26.36
N SER A 117 -9.28 2.65 -26.99
CA SER A 117 -9.13 2.38 -28.42
C SER A 117 -9.92 1.15 -28.87
N ASP A 118 -10.70 1.30 -29.92
CA ASP A 118 -11.43 0.20 -30.60
C ASP A 118 -10.56 -0.53 -31.63
N ASN A 119 -9.27 -0.16 -31.78
CA ASN A 119 -8.40 -0.78 -32.76
C ASN A 119 -8.28 -2.29 -32.52
N PRO A 120 -8.63 -3.14 -33.50
CA PRO A 120 -8.70 -4.60 -33.31
C PRO A 120 -7.34 -5.22 -33.04
N VAL A 121 -6.25 -4.72 -33.65
CA VAL A 121 -4.90 -5.23 -33.44
C VAL A 121 -4.43 -4.91 -32.02
N PHE A 122 -4.68 -3.69 -31.54
CA PHE A 122 -4.37 -3.30 -30.18
C PHE A 122 -5.13 -4.16 -29.16
N ASN A 123 -6.44 -4.35 -29.35
CA ASN A 123 -7.25 -5.14 -28.44
C ASN A 123 -6.88 -6.63 -28.47
N GLN A 124 -6.48 -7.15 -29.64
CA GLN A 124 -5.96 -8.51 -29.74
C GLN A 124 -4.63 -8.64 -29.01
N ALA A 125 -3.68 -7.71 -29.20
CA ALA A 125 -2.41 -7.72 -28.48
C ALA A 125 -2.58 -7.70 -26.94
N LEU A 126 -3.55 -6.95 -26.41
CA LEU A 126 -3.90 -6.96 -25.01
C LEU A 126 -4.40 -8.33 -24.52
N ASN A 127 -5.16 -9.03 -25.34
CA ASN A 127 -5.66 -10.36 -24.98
C ASN A 127 -4.56 -11.42 -25.07
N ASP A 128 -3.75 -11.37 -26.14
CA ASP A 128 -2.62 -12.29 -26.34
C ASP A 128 -1.58 -12.14 -25.21
N ALA A 129 -1.28 -10.91 -24.79
CA ALA A 129 -0.43 -10.65 -23.62
C ALA A 129 -0.99 -11.29 -22.33
N GLN A 130 -2.29 -11.25 -22.16
CA GLN A 130 -2.94 -11.87 -20.99
C GLN A 130 -2.83 -13.42 -21.02
N GLU A 131 -2.90 -14.03 -22.19
CA GLU A 131 -2.67 -15.47 -22.34
C GLU A 131 -1.18 -15.82 -22.14
N MET A 132 -0.26 -15.02 -22.69
CA MET A 132 1.18 -15.21 -22.51
C MET A 132 1.57 -15.15 -21.03
N GLN A 133 1.00 -14.25 -20.26
CA GLN A 133 1.30 -14.06 -18.83
C GLN A 133 1.01 -15.29 -17.96
N LYS A 134 0.18 -16.24 -18.43
CA LYS A 134 -0.08 -17.49 -17.70
C LYS A 134 1.15 -18.39 -17.61
N ASN A 135 2.08 -18.27 -18.57
CA ASN A 135 3.27 -19.14 -18.69
C ASN A 135 4.58 -18.34 -18.76
N SER A 136 4.52 -17.02 -18.81
CA SER A 136 5.65 -16.10 -18.94
C SER A 136 6.13 -15.65 -17.56
N GLN A 137 7.42 -15.31 -17.44
CA GLN A 137 8.00 -14.64 -16.28
C GLN A 137 8.13 -13.13 -16.49
N ASN A 138 7.74 -12.63 -17.66
CA ASN A 138 7.77 -11.22 -18.02
C ASN A 138 6.70 -10.44 -17.27
N THR A 139 6.82 -9.13 -17.28
CA THR A 139 5.72 -8.24 -16.89
C THR A 139 4.63 -8.25 -17.97
N TYR A 140 3.39 -7.89 -17.60
CA TYR A 140 2.31 -7.79 -18.60
C TYR A 140 2.65 -6.83 -19.73
N LEU A 141 3.35 -5.74 -19.44
CA LEU A 141 3.75 -4.75 -20.45
C LEU A 141 4.76 -5.31 -21.44
N GLU A 142 5.73 -6.09 -20.98
CA GLU A 142 6.68 -6.78 -21.88
C GLU A 142 5.96 -7.79 -22.78
N ASP A 143 5.05 -8.60 -22.20
CA ASP A 143 4.23 -9.53 -22.98
C ASP A 143 3.34 -8.79 -23.99
N PHE A 144 2.80 -7.62 -23.62
CA PHE A 144 2.03 -6.78 -24.53
C PHE A 144 2.87 -6.29 -25.73
N PHE A 145 4.10 -5.82 -25.46
CA PHE A 145 4.98 -5.38 -26.55
C PHE A 145 5.32 -6.53 -27.49
N ILE A 146 5.60 -7.71 -26.95
CA ILE A 146 5.86 -8.91 -27.76
C ILE A 146 4.62 -9.29 -28.59
N ALA A 147 3.46 -9.33 -27.95
CA ALA A 147 2.20 -9.66 -28.63
C ALA A 147 1.87 -8.65 -29.74
N PHE A 148 2.03 -7.35 -29.45
CA PHE A 148 1.79 -6.30 -30.43
C PHE A 148 2.76 -6.37 -31.60
N ASP A 149 4.06 -6.53 -31.34
CA ASP A 149 5.08 -6.64 -32.38
C ASP A 149 4.84 -7.83 -33.34
N ASN A 150 4.25 -8.92 -32.84
CA ASN A 150 3.93 -10.11 -33.63
C ASN A 150 2.77 -9.92 -34.63
N ILE A 151 1.81 -9.02 -34.31
CA ILE A 151 0.58 -8.89 -35.11
C ILE A 151 0.36 -7.52 -35.73
N LYS A 152 1.19 -6.52 -35.39
CA LYS A 152 0.99 -5.11 -35.76
C LYS A 152 1.09 -4.81 -37.27
N GLY A 153 1.83 -5.63 -38.06
CA GLY A 153 2.16 -5.29 -39.45
C GLY A 153 2.82 -3.92 -39.56
N ASP A 154 2.22 -3.01 -40.30
CA ASP A 154 2.70 -1.61 -40.45
C ASP A 154 2.15 -0.66 -39.38
N LEU A 155 1.30 -1.14 -38.47
CA LEU A 155 0.73 -0.34 -37.38
C LEU A 155 1.80 -0.02 -36.34
N LYS A 156 1.79 1.21 -35.83
CA LYS A 156 2.69 1.68 -34.78
C LYS A 156 1.95 1.93 -33.47
N LEU A 157 2.65 1.79 -32.36
CA LEU A 157 2.16 2.25 -31.05
C LEU A 157 1.78 3.73 -31.07
N ALA A 158 2.55 4.56 -31.81
CA ALA A 158 2.28 5.98 -32.02
C ALA A 158 1.14 6.25 -33.02
N SER A 159 0.26 5.28 -33.30
CA SER A 159 -0.96 5.54 -34.10
C SER A 159 -1.92 6.47 -33.36
N PRO A 160 -2.60 7.41 -34.08
CA PRO A 160 -3.66 8.23 -33.50
C PRO A 160 -4.80 7.41 -32.88
N ASP A 161 -5.05 6.23 -33.40
CA ASP A 161 -6.08 5.30 -32.89
C ASP A 161 -5.63 4.55 -31.62
N ILE A 162 -4.37 4.69 -31.20
CA ILE A 162 -3.81 4.01 -30.02
C ILE A 162 -3.25 5.04 -29.06
N PHE A 163 -1.94 5.36 -29.10
CA PHE A 163 -1.31 6.21 -28.10
C PHE A 163 -0.97 7.64 -28.56
N ALA A 164 -0.95 7.95 -29.87
CA ALA A 164 -0.83 9.34 -30.32
C ALA A 164 -2.19 10.06 -30.26
N ASN A 165 -2.89 9.89 -29.18
CA ASN A 165 -4.21 10.45 -28.89
C ASN A 165 -4.11 11.74 -28.06
N ARG A 166 -5.24 12.41 -27.81
CA ARG A 166 -5.30 13.67 -27.08
C ARG A 166 -4.74 13.58 -25.65
N THR A 167 -4.87 12.45 -25.01
CA THR A 167 -4.41 12.24 -23.62
C THR A 167 -2.89 12.25 -23.51
N LEU A 168 -2.20 11.74 -24.52
CA LEU A 168 -0.74 11.64 -24.57
C LEU A 168 -0.08 12.57 -25.60
N SER A 169 -0.82 13.52 -26.16
CA SER A 169 -0.37 14.40 -27.28
C SER A 169 0.84 15.27 -26.95
N GLU A 170 1.11 15.54 -25.66
CA GLU A 170 2.30 16.26 -25.23
C GLU A 170 3.58 15.42 -25.26
N GLU A 171 3.44 14.09 -25.20
CA GLU A 171 4.55 13.16 -25.04
C GLU A 171 4.72 12.20 -26.22
N ILE A 172 3.60 11.82 -26.89
CA ILE A 172 3.60 10.89 -28.02
C ILE A 172 2.99 11.57 -29.25
N ASN A 173 3.80 11.63 -30.31
CA ASN A 173 3.35 12.09 -31.62
C ASN A 173 3.44 10.95 -32.66
N PHE A 174 2.67 11.04 -33.73
CA PHE A 174 2.54 10.00 -34.76
C PHE A 174 3.85 9.73 -35.55
N SER A 175 4.87 10.58 -35.45
CA SER A 175 6.15 10.38 -36.12
C SER A 175 7.10 9.45 -35.34
N MET A 176 6.82 9.22 -34.05
CA MET A 176 7.66 8.40 -33.18
C MET A 176 7.66 6.93 -33.60
N SER A 177 8.79 6.29 -33.35
CA SER A 177 8.94 4.83 -33.46
C SER A 177 8.38 4.14 -32.19
N ASP A 178 8.12 2.84 -32.30
CA ASP A 178 7.68 2.06 -31.15
C ASP A 178 8.71 2.04 -30.02
N ASP A 179 10.02 2.04 -30.35
CA ASP A 179 11.09 2.07 -29.36
C ASP A 179 11.17 3.40 -28.58
N GLU A 180 10.69 4.50 -29.17
CA GLU A 180 10.56 5.78 -28.46
C GLU A 180 9.31 5.83 -27.60
N VAL A 181 8.23 5.12 -27.99
CA VAL A 181 6.97 5.08 -27.25
C VAL A 181 7.04 4.14 -26.05
N LYS A 182 7.70 2.99 -26.18
CA LYS A 182 7.81 1.98 -25.11
C LYS A 182 8.22 2.57 -23.74
N PRO A 183 9.32 3.33 -23.61
CA PRO A 183 9.73 3.91 -22.32
C PRO A 183 8.75 4.96 -21.79
N ILE A 184 7.99 5.64 -22.65
CA ILE A 184 6.95 6.58 -22.22
C ILE A 184 5.81 5.81 -21.58
N LEU A 185 5.38 4.70 -22.19
CA LEU A 185 4.33 3.85 -21.62
C LEU A 185 4.75 3.20 -20.30
N GLU A 186 5.99 2.72 -20.19
CA GLU A 186 6.56 2.21 -18.93
C GLU A 186 6.43 3.24 -17.82
N ARG A 187 6.89 4.46 -18.06
CA ARG A 187 6.79 5.54 -17.09
C ARG A 187 5.33 5.88 -16.73
N LYS A 188 4.42 5.94 -17.70
CA LYS A 188 2.99 6.21 -17.46
C LYS A 188 2.31 5.12 -16.63
N ILE A 189 2.69 3.88 -16.84
CA ILE A 189 2.21 2.75 -16.03
C ILE A 189 2.75 2.87 -14.61
N ASP A 190 4.03 3.18 -14.43
CA ASP A 190 4.63 3.38 -13.11
C ASP A 190 3.99 4.53 -12.34
N GLU A 191 3.73 5.66 -12.99
CA GLU A 191 3.00 6.80 -12.43
C GLU A 191 1.57 6.39 -11.99
N SER A 192 0.89 5.58 -12.80
CA SER A 192 -0.46 5.08 -12.51
C SER A 192 -0.48 4.12 -11.33
N VAL A 193 0.50 3.21 -11.26
CA VAL A 193 0.66 2.27 -10.14
C VAL A 193 0.96 3.02 -8.84
N GLU A 194 1.85 4.01 -8.87
CA GLU A 194 2.17 4.82 -7.69
C GLU A 194 0.95 5.64 -7.22
N SER A 195 0.20 6.21 -8.15
CA SER A 195 -1.05 6.93 -7.84
C SER A 195 -2.07 6.00 -7.18
N ALA A 196 -2.26 4.79 -7.72
CA ALA A 196 -3.16 3.79 -7.16
C ALA A 196 -2.73 3.37 -5.74
N LEU A 197 -1.43 3.22 -5.51
CA LEU A 197 -0.86 2.90 -4.20
C LEU A 197 -1.13 4.01 -3.18
N GLN A 198 -0.99 5.28 -3.57
CA GLN A 198 -1.31 6.42 -2.71
C GLN A 198 -2.81 6.49 -2.38
N VAL A 199 -3.67 6.24 -3.36
CA VAL A 199 -5.13 6.18 -3.14
C VAL A 199 -5.48 5.03 -2.18
N LEU A 200 -4.85 3.86 -2.36
CA LEU A 200 -5.06 2.71 -1.48
C LEU A 200 -4.66 3.04 -0.04
N ARG A 201 -3.49 3.66 0.18
CA ARG A 201 -3.05 4.09 1.51
C ARG A 201 -4.07 5.00 2.18
N LYS A 202 -4.55 6.03 1.47
CA LYS A 202 -5.55 6.97 2.00
C LYS A 202 -6.90 6.32 2.32
N ARG A 203 -7.30 5.29 1.55
CA ARG A 203 -8.58 4.60 1.78
C ARG A 203 -8.52 3.60 2.93
N VAL A 204 -7.38 2.94 3.10
CA VAL A 204 -7.22 1.89 4.11
C VAL A 204 -7.02 2.46 5.50
N ASP A 205 -6.30 3.56 5.59
CA ASP A 205 -5.97 4.18 6.87
C ASP A 205 -6.11 5.71 6.79
N PRO A 206 -7.34 6.22 6.60
CA PRO A 206 -7.59 7.65 6.48
C PRO A 206 -7.13 8.42 7.72
N ASP A 207 -7.24 7.81 8.90
CA ASP A 207 -6.95 8.43 10.20
C ASP A 207 -5.56 8.06 10.75
N GLY A 208 -4.76 7.27 10.03
CA GLY A 208 -3.44 6.81 10.45
C GLY A 208 -3.45 5.88 11.67
N LEU A 209 -4.58 5.23 11.95
CA LEU A 209 -4.80 4.40 13.13
C LEU A 209 -4.30 2.96 12.98
N MET A 210 -4.41 2.39 11.77
CA MET A 210 -4.17 0.97 11.54
C MET A 210 -2.74 0.63 11.18
N SER A 211 -1.95 1.63 10.73
CA SER A 211 -0.55 1.45 10.30
C SER A 211 -0.35 0.29 9.30
N PRO A 212 -1.11 0.27 8.19
CA PRO A 212 -0.97 -0.78 7.20
C PRO A 212 0.42 -0.73 6.57
N VAL A 213 0.96 -1.90 6.21
CA VAL A 213 2.13 -1.99 5.34
C VAL A 213 1.64 -2.18 3.92
N ILE A 214 1.84 -1.16 3.08
CA ILE A 214 1.42 -1.17 1.67
C ILE A 214 2.65 -0.86 0.83
N GLN A 215 3.15 -1.85 0.10
CA GLN A 215 4.40 -1.75 -0.65
C GLN A 215 4.26 -2.39 -2.03
N ARG A 216 4.87 -1.76 -3.02
CA ARG A 216 5.00 -2.33 -4.36
C ARG A 216 6.03 -3.46 -4.35
N MET A 217 5.76 -4.54 -5.03
CA MET A 217 6.67 -5.68 -5.19
C MET A 217 7.61 -5.46 -6.38
N GLY A 218 8.79 -4.90 -6.11
CA GLY A 218 9.76 -4.57 -7.16
C GLY A 218 9.17 -3.63 -8.22
N ASN A 219 9.47 -3.86 -9.49
CA ASN A 219 8.92 -3.09 -10.63
C ASN A 219 7.60 -3.65 -11.16
N SER A 220 7.02 -4.65 -10.49
CA SER A 220 5.74 -5.22 -10.92
C SER A 220 4.56 -4.32 -10.54
N ALA A 221 3.41 -4.55 -11.17
CA ALA A 221 2.14 -3.93 -10.80
C ALA A 221 1.46 -4.64 -9.61
N ARG A 222 2.23 -5.39 -8.79
CA ARG A 222 1.75 -6.07 -7.59
C ARG A 222 2.06 -5.25 -6.35
N ILE A 223 1.12 -5.24 -5.43
CA ILE A 223 1.20 -4.52 -4.16
C ILE A 223 0.99 -5.53 -3.05
N THR A 224 1.95 -5.64 -2.13
CA THR A 224 1.75 -6.32 -0.85
C THR A 224 0.95 -5.40 0.06
N PHE A 225 -0.11 -5.94 0.63
CA PHE A 225 -1.01 -5.27 1.54
C PHE A 225 -1.08 -6.06 2.84
N GLU A 226 -0.60 -5.46 3.93
CA GLU A 226 -0.66 -6.05 5.26
C GLU A 226 -1.42 -5.11 6.20
N LEU A 227 -2.43 -5.66 6.87
CA LEU A 227 -3.23 -4.92 7.84
C LEU A 227 -3.19 -5.65 9.20
N PRO A 228 -2.25 -5.27 10.09
CA PRO A 228 -2.12 -5.90 11.39
C PRO A 228 -3.34 -5.63 12.27
N GLY A 229 -3.84 -6.69 12.94
CA GLY A 229 -4.97 -6.59 13.86
C GLY A 229 -6.35 -6.51 13.21
N ALA A 230 -6.45 -6.60 11.88
CA ALA A 230 -7.73 -6.76 11.18
C ALA A 230 -8.30 -8.16 11.44
N LYS A 231 -9.61 -8.24 11.64
CA LYS A 231 -10.38 -9.48 11.83
C LYS A 231 -11.49 -9.54 10.79
#